data_cdd41bb0cf374ab74160e540fc23576e
#
_entry.id   cdd41bb0cf374ab74160e540fc23576e
#
_cell.length_a   1.000
_cell.length_b   1.000
_cell.length_c   1.000
_cell.angle_alpha   90.00
_cell.angle_beta   90.00
_cell.angle_gamma   90.00
#
_symmetry.space_group_name_H-M   'P 1'
#
loop_
_entity.id
_entity.type
_entity.pdbx_description
1 polymer ?
#
loop_
_entity_poly.entity_id
_entity_poly.type
_entity_poly.pdbx_seq_one_letter_code
_entity_poly.pdbx_strand_id
1 'polypeptide(L)'
;MHRILNIAGNEKNQDDLVEQPVADFIFITSVKADLNLLSNLLLEKEFASLKNNIRALEISNLNSSAQIDNYLLKTINYAKVVILRLFGDKGTWNYGIEQLVNWQAVDKKRKLVILSGTIDQEVSLCEISSIDKDVALNISKLLRSGGLDNYRKFLNCLNYLQEDETLIPDEFLNITFYEDPYLSLIHI
;
A
#
# COMPACT_ATOMS: atom_id res chain seq x y z
N MET A 1 -9.93 22.88 11.34
CA MET A 1 -9.17 22.57 10.12
C MET A 1 -8.59 21.17 10.32
N HIS A 2 -9.32 20.14 9.83
CA HIS A 2 -8.99 18.73 10.09
C HIS A 2 -8.07 18.20 8.99
N ARG A 3 -6.78 18.07 9.29
CA ARG A 3 -5.88 17.25 8.45
C ARG A 3 -6.16 15.79 8.76
N ILE A 4 -6.96 15.15 7.92
CA ILE A 4 -7.55 13.83 8.17
C ILE A 4 -6.64 12.68 7.76
N LEU A 5 -5.64 12.92 6.95
CA LEU A 5 -4.51 12.02 6.64
C LEU A 5 -3.28 12.89 6.39
N ASN A 6 -2.14 12.51 6.93
CA ASN A 6 -0.88 13.02 6.40
C ASN A 6 -0.61 12.32 5.05
N ILE A 7 -1.42 12.64 4.05
CA ILE A 7 -1.13 12.32 2.66
C ILE A 7 -0.17 13.42 2.21
N ALA A 8 1.07 13.07 1.97
CA ALA A 8 2.01 13.96 1.33
C ALA A 8 1.59 14.09 -0.15
N GLY A 9 0.94 15.16 -0.49
CA GLY A 9 0.49 15.46 -1.84
C GLY A 9 0.17 16.93 -1.97
N ASN A 10 1.18 17.73 -2.29
CA ASN A 10 1.06 19.04 -2.95
C ASN A 10 2.38 19.29 -3.66
N GLU A 11 2.32 20.02 -4.77
CA GLU A 11 3.47 20.41 -5.57
C GLU A 11 4.63 20.88 -4.68
N LYS A 12 5.58 19.97 -4.46
CA LYS A 12 6.80 20.25 -3.69
C LYS A 12 7.95 20.48 -4.64
N ASN A 13 8.82 21.40 -4.29
CA ASN A 13 10.12 21.53 -4.91
C ASN A 13 10.85 20.18 -4.80
N GLN A 14 11.64 19.83 -5.80
CA GLN A 14 12.34 18.53 -5.93
C GLN A 14 13.22 18.17 -4.72
N ASP A 15 13.52 19.14 -3.84
CA ASP A 15 14.40 18.98 -2.66
C ASP A 15 13.65 18.87 -1.32
N ASP A 16 12.31 18.96 -1.32
CA ASP A 16 11.55 18.88 -0.07
C ASP A 16 11.50 17.46 0.47
N LEU A 17 12.00 17.27 1.70
CA LEU A 17 11.93 15.99 2.41
C LEU A 17 10.51 15.73 2.92
N VAL A 18 10.05 14.50 2.75
CA VAL A 18 8.75 14.07 3.28
C VAL A 18 8.87 13.86 4.78
N GLU A 19 8.03 14.55 5.54
CA GLU A 19 7.90 14.35 6.99
C GLU A 19 6.49 13.87 7.32
N GLN A 20 6.42 12.65 7.86
CA GLN A 20 5.18 12.07 8.40
C GLN A 20 5.46 11.50 9.79
N PRO A 21 4.51 11.61 10.74
CA PRO A 21 4.64 10.96 12.04
C PRO A 21 4.81 9.45 11.88
N VAL A 22 5.48 8.80 12.82
CA VAL A 22 5.62 7.35 12.87
C VAL A 22 4.26 6.65 12.93
N ALA A 23 4.17 5.46 12.36
CA ALA A 23 2.98 4.62 12.36
C ALA A 23 3.37 3.16 12.14
N ASP A 24 2.50 2.23 12.53
CA ASP A 24 2.75 0.79 12.33
C ASP A 24 2.61 0.39 10.84
N PHE A 25 1.74 1.08 10.10
CA PHE A 25 1.46 0.78 8.69
C PHE A 25 1.91 1.93 7.78
N ILE A 26 2.69 1.61 6.76
CA ILE A 26 3.11 2.54 5.73
C ILE A 26 2.63 2.01 4.37
N PHE A 27 1.89 2.82 3.63
CA PHE A 27 1.43 2.51 2.28
C PHE A 27 2.06 3.47 1.26
N ILE A 28 2.91 2.95 0.41
CA ILE A 28 3.57 3.68 -0.67
C ILE A 28 2.97 3.22 -1.99
N THR A 29 2.48 4.13 -2.81
CA THR A 29 1.84 3.75 -4.06
C THR A 29 2.24 4.65 -5.22
N SER A 30 2.33 4.08 -6.41
CA SER A 30 2.41 4.83 -7.67
C SER A 30 1.03 5.14 -8.28
N VAL A 31 -0.07 4.72 -7.60
CA VAL A 31 -1.45 4.91 -8.08
C VAL A 31 -2.16 5.93 -7.21
N LYS A 32 -2.25 7.16 -7.69
CA LYS A 32 -2.83 8.28 -6.92
C LYS A 32 -4.27 8.04 -6.46
N ALA A 33 -5.06 7.28 -7.23
CA ALA A 33 -6.43 6.92 -6.88
C ALA A 33 -6.51 6.13 -5.56
N ASP A 34 -5.48 5.33 -5.23
CA ASP A 34 -5.42 4.57 -3.97
C ASP A 34 -5.51 5.49 -2.76
N LEU A 35 -4.80 6.61 -2.80
CA LEU A 35 -4.76 7.56 -1.69
C LEU A 35 -6.13 8.19 -1.44
N ASN A 36 -6.90 8.46 -2.50
CA ASN A 36 -8.24 9.00 -2.38
C ASN A 36 -9.21 7.98 -1.77
N LEU A 37 -9.15 6.72 -2.23
CA LEU A 37 -9.99 5.64 -1.69
C LEU A 37 -9.68 5.36 -0.22
N LEU A 38 -8.39 5.26 0.13
CA LEU A 38 -7.95 5.09 1.51
C LEU A 38 -8.38 6.26 2.39
N SER A 39 -8.22 7.49 1.90
CA SER A 39 -8.63 8.70 2.61
C SER A 39 -10.11 8.69 2.98
N ASN A 40 -10.96 8.30 2.04
CA ASN A 40 -12.40 8.22 2.26
C ASN A 40 -12.76 7.14 3.29
N LEU A 41 -12.21 5.93 3.14
CA LEU A 41 -12.49 4.82 4.06
C LEU A 41 -12.01 5.09 5.49
N LEU A 42 -10.86 5.74 5.66
CA LEU A 42 -10.33 6.07 6.98
C LEU A 42 -11.14 7.15 7.72
N LEU A 43 -12.17 7.73 7.10
CA LEU A 43 -13.18 8.56 7.76
C LEU A 43 -14.28 7.74 8.42
N GLU A 44 -14.47 6.51 8.03
CA GLU A 44 -15.48 5.62 8.58
C GLU A 44 -15.11 5.22 10.02
N LYS A 45 -16.14 5.06 10.88
CA LYS A 45 -15.94 4.71 12.29
C LYS A 45 -15.22 3.39 12.49
N GLU A 46 -15.43 2.46 11.58
CA GLU A 46 -14.80 1.14 11.54
C GLU A 46 -13.27 1.23 11.56
N PHE A 47 -12.70 2.20 10.84
CA PHE A 47 -11.26 2.39 10.71
C PHE A 47 -10.68 3.51 11.59
N ALA A 48 -11.40 3.95 12.62
CA ALA A 48 -10.96 5.05 13.49
C ALA A 48 -9.61 4.79 14.17
N SER A 49 -9.34 3.55 14.59
CA SER A 49 -8.06 3.14 15.18
C SER A 49 -6.93 3.15 14.14
N LEU A 50 -7.22 2.63 12.95
CA LEU A 50 -6.25 2.52 11.86
C LEU A 50 -5.85 3.90 11.31
N LYS A 51 -6.79 4.84 11.26
CA LYS A 51 -6.58 6.21 10.77
C LYS A 51 -5.37 6.91 11.37
N ASN A 52 -5.14 6.71 12.66
CA ASN A 52 -4.00 7.31 13.37
C ASN A 52 -2.71 6.51 13.23
N ASN A 53 -2.82 5.27 12.77
CA ASN A 53 -1.73 4.31 12.73
C ASN A 53 -1.32 3.88 11.31
N ILE A 54 -1.81 4.55 10.27
CA ILE A 54 -1.39 4.37 8.90
C ILE A 54 -0.87 5.69 8.31
N ARG A 55 0.18 5.60 7.49
CA ARG A 55 0.65 6.70 6.63
C ARG A 55 0.64 6.23 5.21
N ALA A 56 0.22 7.11 4.33
CA ALA A 56 0.17 6.82 2.91
C ALA A 56 0.81 7.97 2.13
N LEU A 57 1.55 7.63 1.07
CA LEU A 57 2.15 8.64 0.18
C LEU A 57 2.29 8.09 -1.23
N GLU A 58 2.33 9.04 -2.19
CA GLU A 58 2.65 8.72 -3.57
C GLU A 58 4.16 8.56 -3.72
N ILE A 59 4.59 7.57 -4.50
CA ILE A 59 6.00 7.25 -4.77
C ILE A 59 6.76 8.44 -5.37
N SER A 60 6.06 9.32 -6.10
CA SER A 60 6.59 10.57 -6.66
C SER A 60 7.15 11.55 -5.61
N ASN A 61 6.83 11.35 -4.34
CA ASN A 61 7.42 12.12 -3.23
C ASN A 61 8.78 11.55 -2.76
N LEU A 62 9.21 10.43 -3.32
CA LEU A 62 10.44 9.71 -2.99
C LEU A 62 11.27 9.44 -4.25
N ASN A 63 11.58 10.53 -5.00
CA ASN A 63 12.23 10.45 -6.29
C ASN A 63 13.77 10.36 -6.23
N SER A 64 14.37 10.74 -5.11
CA SER A 64 15.81 10.67 -4.92
C SER A 64 16.20 9.72 -3.81
N SER A 65 17.42 9.18 -3.87
CA SER A 65 17.95 8.35 -2.79
C SER A 65 17.93 9.06 -1.43
N ALA A 66 18.25 10.35 -1.41
CA ALA A 66 18.23 11.14 -0.17
C ALA A 66 16.81 11.25 0.44
N GLN A 67 15.76 11.39 -0.39
CA GLN A 67 14.38 11.40 0.08
C GLN A 67 13.97 10.01 0.62
N ILE A 68 14.35 8.93 -0.07
CA ILE A 68 14.10 7.56 0.33
C ILE A 68 14.79 7.28 1.67
N ASP A 69 16.08 7.56 1.78
CA ASP A 69 16.87 7.32 2.99
C ASP A 69 16.36 8.12 4.19
N ASN A 70 16.00 9.38 3.97
CA ASN A 70 15.42 10.20 5.04
C ASN A 70 14.06 9.65 5.50
N TYR A 71 13.19 9.26 4.57
CA TYR A 71 11.89 8.70 4.91
C TYR A 71 12.01 7.34 5.59
N LEU A 72 12.95 6.51 5.14
CA LEU A 72 13.29 5.24 5.79
C LEU A 72 13.74 5.48 7.24
N LEU A 73 14.68 6.40 7.44
CA LEU A 73 15.25 6.68 8.76
C LEU A 73 14.21 7.25 9.72
N LYS A 74 13.39 8.20 9.29
CA LYS A 74 12.49 8.95 10.16
C LYS A 74 11.12 8.31 10.35
N THR A 75 10.65 7.51 9.38
CA THR A 75 9.29 6.99 9.39
C THR A 75 9.24 5.46 9.26
N ILE A 76 9.83 4.88 8.20
CA ILE A 76 9.71 3.46 7.90
C ILE A 76 10.38 2.59 8.98
N ASN A 77 11.47 3.02 9.58
CA ASN A 77 12.17 2.25 10.61
C ASN A 77 11.32 1.91 11.85
N TYR A 78 10.26 2.66 12.07
CA TYR A 78 9.33 2.45 13.18
C TYR A 78 8.09 1.65 12.78
N ALA A 79 7.92 1.36 11.48
CA ALA A 79 6.79 0.61 10.98
C ALA A 79 6.94 -0.89 11.25
N LYS A 80 5.80 -1.57 11.35
CA LYS A 80 5.69 -3.04 11.43
C LYS A 80 5.39 -3.64 10.06
N VAL A 81 4.55 -2.95 9.28
CA VAL A 81 4.12 -3.39 7.95
C VAL A 81 4.34 -2.25 6.96
N VAL A 82 5.06 -2.52 5.89
CA VAL A 82 5.23 -1.61 4.75
C VAL A 82 4.61 -2.26 3.52
N ILE A 83 3.67 -1.56 2.91
CA ILE A 83 3.03 -1.97 1.67
C ILE A 83 3.50 -1.03 0.55
N LEU A 84 4.06 -1.60 -0.50
CA LEU A 84 4.47 -0.89 -1.72
C LEU A 84 3.62 -1.38 -2.89
N ARG A 85 2.92 -0.48 -3.57
CA ARG A 85 2.20 -0.80 -4.79
C ARG A 85 2.79 -0.05 -5.97
N LEU A 86 3.31 -0.82 -6.95
CA LEU A 86 3.97 -0.29 -8.14
C LEU A 86 3.10 -0.45 -9.39
N PHE A 87 3.03 0.60 -10.17
CA PHE A 87 2.56 0.54 -11.55
C PHE A 87 3.79 0.46 -12.47
N GLY A 88 4.07 -0.72 -13.01
CA GLY A 88 5.28 -1.04 -13.73
C GLY A 88 6.10 -2.13 -13.05
N ASP A 89 7.34 -2.32 -13.53
CA ASP A 89 8.25 -3.32 -13.00
C ASP A 89 9.10 -2.80 -11.82
N LYS A 90 9.89 -3.70 -11.24
CA LYS A 90 10.82 -3.37 -10.14
C LYS A 90 11.85 -2.30 -10.51
N GLY A 91 12.19 -2.17 -11.80
CA GLY A 91 13.16 -1.17 -12.27
C GLY A 91 12.68 0.26 -12.09
N THR A 92 11.37 0.47 -12.04
CA THR A 92 10.76 1.80 -11.86
C THR A 92 11.18 2.46 -10.54
N TRP A 93 11.44 1.69 -9.47
CA TRP A 93 11.83 2.20 -8.15
C TRP A 93 12.83 1.28 -7.44
N ASN A 94 13.84 0.80 -8.18
CA ASN A 94 14.75 -0.26 -7.72
C ASN A 94 15.44 0.06 -6.41
N TYR A 95 16.02 1.27 -6.27
CA TYR A 95 16.71 1.67 -5.04
C TYR A 95 15.78 1.61 -3.82
N GLY A 96 14.54 2.10 -3.93
CA GLY A 96 13.58 2.04 -2.83
C GLY A 96 13.21 0.61 -2.46
N ILE A 97 13.02 -0.27 -3.44
CA ILE A 97 12.76 -1.70 -3.18
C ILE A 97 13.94 -2.33 -2.42
N GLU A 98 15.18 -2.09 -2.86
CA GLU A 98 16.38 -2.59 -2.17
C GLU A 98 16.45 -2.12 -0.72
N GLN A 99 16.15 -0.84 -0.46
CA GLN A 99 16.13 -0.31 0.89
C GLN A 99 15.03 -0.93 1.75
N LEU A 100 13.83 -1.18 1.20
CA LEU A 100 12.75 -1.84 1.92
C LEU A 100 13.05 -3.32 2.21
N VAL A 101 13.66 -4.04 1.28
CA VAL A 101 14.12 -5.42 1.50
C VAL A 101 15.16 -5.46 2.62
N ASN A 102 16.13 -4.55 2.60
CA ASN A 102 17.14 -4.44 3.66
C ASN A 102 16.50 -4.11 5.01
N TRP A 103 15.54 -3.17 5.04
CA TRP A 103 14.79 -2.83 6.24
C TRP A 103 14.05 -4.04 6.85
N GLN A 104 13.43 -4.85 6.01
CA GLN A 104 12.74 -6.06 6.45
C GLN A 104 13.72 -7.13 6.94
N ALA A 105 14.87 -7.29 6.27
CA ALA A 105 15.86 -8.31 6.62
C ALA A 105 16.49 -8.10 8.03
N VAL A 106 16.50 -6.88 8.55
CA VAL A 106 17.02 -6.55 9.88
C VAL A 106 16.16 -7.15 11.01
N ASP A 107 14.85 -7.21 10.82
CA ASP A 107 13.92 -7.78 11.80
C ASP A 107 12.82 -8.58 11.09
N LYS A 108 12.83 -9.89 11.30
CA LYS A 108 11.85 -10.83 10.69
C LYS A 108 10.40 -10.59 11.12
N LYS A 109 10.16 -9.82 12.18
CA LYS A 109 8.82 -9.41 12.59
C LYS A 109 8.25 -8.32 11.69
N ARG A 110 9.10 -7.61 10.96
CA ARG A 110 8.70 -6.62 9.97
C ARG A 110 8.12 -7.32 8.76
N LYS A 111 7.01 -6.81 8.24
CA LYS A 111 6.37 -7.36 7.05
C LYS A 111 6.51 -6.36 5.90
N LEU A 112 7.06 -6.84 4.79
CA LEU A 112 7.11 -6.11 3.53
C LEU A 112 6.15 -6.77 2.54
N VAL A 113 5.22 -6.00 2.01
CA VAL A 113 4.23 -6.45 1.04
C VAL A 113 4.40 -5.64 -0.23
N ILE A 114 4.85 -6.27 -1.32
CA ILE A 114 5.01 -5.62 -2.61
C ILE A 114 3.93 -6.12 -3.56
N LEU A 115 3.18 -5.18 -4.11
CA LEU A 115 1.99 -5.40 -4.91
C LEU A 115 2.15 -4.77 -6.29
N SER A 116 1.49 -5.33 -7.28
CA SER A 116 1.47 -4.78 -8.63
C SER A 116 0.21 -3.97 -8.92
N GLY A 117 0.37 -2.91 -9.71
CA GLY A 117 -0.74 -2.21 -10.36
C GLY A 117 -1.16 -2.84 -11.70
N THR A 118 -0.36 -3.79 -12.23
CA THR A 118 -0.58 -4.44 -13.53
C THR A 118 -0.54 -5.96 -13.40
N ILE A 119 -1.20 -6.67 -14.33
CA ILE A 119 -1.23 -8.15 -14.34
C ILE A 119 0.16 -8.71 -14.69
N ASP A 120 0.84 -8.11 -15.65
CA ASP A 120 2.08 -8.65 -16.24
C ASP A 120 3.22 -8.76 -15.22
N GLN A 121 3.25 -7.88 -14.22
CA GLN A 121 4.30 -7.83 -13.20
C GLN A 121 3.85 -8.40 -11.85
N GLU A 122 2.60 -8.87 -11.74
CA GLU A 122 2.00 -9.24 -10.46
C GLU A 122 2.79 -10.33 -9.74
N VAL A 123 3.11 -11.42 -10.43
CA VAL A 123 3.85 -12.54 -9.83
C VAL A 123 5.25 -12.12 -9.41
N SER A 124 6.00 -11.45 -10.29
CA SER A 124 7.39 -11.08 -10.04
C SER A 124 7.56 -10.05 -8.93
N LEU A 125 6.59 -9.15 -8.74
CA LEU A 125 6.61 -8.18 -7.64
C LEU A 125 6.16 -8.81 -6.33
N CYS A 126 5.08 -9.58 -6.33
CA CYS A 126 4.59 -10.22 -5.11
C CYS A 126 5.58 -11.23 -4.52
N GLU A 127 6.43 -11.87 -5.34
CA GLU A 127 7.51 -12.76 -4.88
C GLU A 127 8.59 -12.07 -4.04
N ILE A 128 8.71 -10.74 -4.10
CA ILE A 128 9.65 -9.98 -3.27
C ILE A 128 9.09 -9.76 -1.86
N SER A 129 7.79 -9.96 -1.67
CA SER A 129 7.14 -9.80 -0.35
C SER A 129 7.73 -10.76 0.68
N SER A 130 7.69 -10.34 1.94
CA SER A 130 8.10 -11.18 3.08
C SER A 130 6.97 -12.02 3.67
N ILE A 131 5.77 -11.93 3.11
CA ILE A 131 4.57 -12.70 3.46
C ILE A 131 4.35 -13.82 2.45
N ASP A 132 3.37 -14.67 2.73
CA ASP A 132 2.97 -15.71 1.78
C ASP A 132 2.61 -15.12 0.41
N LYS A 133 3.11 -15.77 -0.65
CA LYS A 133 2.96 -15.30 -2.03
C LYS A 133 1.50 -15.23 -2.47
N ASP A 134 0.69 -16.21 -2.11
CA ASP A 134 -0.71 -16.28 -2.53
C ASP A 134 -1.53 -15.21 -1.81
N VAL A 135 -1.20 -14.91 -0.56
CA VAL A 135 -1.76 -13.77 0.18
C VAL A 135 -1.40 -12.45 -0.51
N ALA A 136 -0.13 -12.24 -0.85
CA ALA A 136 0.31 -11.04 -1.56
C ALA A 136 -0.40 -10.89 -2.92
N LEU A 137 -0.53 -11.98 -3.70
CA LEU A 137 -1.25 -12.00 -4.97
C LEU A 137 -2.74 -11.65 -4.80
N ASN A 138 -3.40 -12.19 -3.79
CA ASN A 138 -4.81 -11.90 -3.56
C ASN A 138 -5.03 -10.44 -3.15
N ILE A 139 -4.18 -9.87 -2.29
CA ILE A 139 -4.23 -8.44 -1.94
C ILE A 139 -3.94 -7.57 -3.17
N SER A 140 -2.97 -7.96 -4.00
CA SER A 140 -2.68 -7.26 -5.25
C SER A 140 -3.90 -7.21 -6.18
N LYS A 141 -4.59 -8.33 -6.33
CA LYS A 141 -5.84 -8.43 -7.12
C LYS A 141 -6.96 -7.57 -6.55
N LEU A 142 -7.14 -7.53 -5.21
CA LEU A 142 -8.12 -6.66 -4.57
C LEU A 142 -7.92 -5.20 -4.95
N LEU A 143 -6.70 -4.69 -4.76
CA LEU A 143 -6.39 -3.29 -5.06
C LEU A 143 -6.46 -2.99 -6.56
N ARG A 144 -6.07 -3.94 -7.42
CA ARG A 144 -6.15 -3.79 -8.88
C ARG A 144 -7.60 -3.78 -9.37
N SER A 145 -8.48 -4.56 -8.78
CA SER A 145 -9.92 -4.57 -9.10
C SER A 145 -10.60 -3.27 -8.68
N GLY A 146 -10.00 -2.52 -7.74
CA GLY A 146 -10.51 -1.22 -7.33
C GLY A 146 -11.83 -1.29 -6.55
N GLY A 147 -12.45 -0.13 -6.36
CA GLY A 147 -13.73 0.02 -5.66
C GLY A 147 -13.61 0.02 -4.13
N LEU A 148 -14.55 0.68 -3.47
CA LEU A 148 -14.52 0.86 -2.01
C LEU A 148 -14.52 -0.45 -1.23
N ASP A 149 -15.29 -1.46 -1.67
CA ASP A 149 -15.39 -2.72 -0.93
C ASP A 149 -14.09 -3.51 -0.95
N ASN A 150 -13.37 -3.54 -2.09
CA ASN A 150 -12.07 -4.19 -2.18
C ASN A 150 -11.02 -3.47 -1.31
N TYR A 151 -11.06 -2.14 -1.27
CA TYR A 151 -10.17 -1.37 -0.39
C TYR A 151 -10.55 -1.51 1.09
N ARG A 152 -11.84 -1.65 1.43
CA ARG A 152 -12.28 -1.97 2.80
C ARG A 152 -11.75 -3.33 3.24
N LYS A 153 -11.84 -4.35 2.38
CA LYS A 153 -11.25 -5.67 2.62
C LYS A 153 -9.74 -5.60 2.83
N PHE A 154 -9.04 -4.84 1.99
CA PHE A 154 -7.61 -4.60 2.16
C PHE A 154 -7.28 -3.97 3.52
N LEU A 155 -8.00 -2.94 3.95
CA LEU A 155 -7.78 -2.33 5.26
C LEU A 155 -8.01 -3.33 6.41
N ASN A 156 -8.99 -4.23 6.29
CA ASN A 156 -9.24 -5.28 7.25
C ASN A 156 -8.12 -6.34 7.30
N CYS A 157 -7.37 -6.55 6.21
CA CYS A 157 -6.21 -7.44 6.22
C CYS A 157 -5.02 -6.90 7.04
N LEU A 158 -4.90 -5.58 7.25
CA LEU A 158 -3.68 -4.97 7.79
C LEU A 158 -3.29 -5.49 9.18
N ASN A 159 -4.26 -5.69 10.07
CA ASN A 159 -3.98 -6.21 11.41
C ASN A 159 -3.46 -7.66 11.35
N TYR A 160 -4.04 -8.48 10.48
CA TYR A 160 -3.57 -9.85 10.27
C TYR A 160 -2.17 -9.87 9.65
N LEU A 161 -1.87 -8.99 8.71
CA LEU A 161 -0.52 -8.85 8.13
C LEU A 161 0.52 -8.53 9.20
N GLN A 162 0.15 -7.76 10.22
CA GLN A 162 1.06 -7.43 11.33
C GLN A 162 1.31 -8.63 12.25
N GLU A 163 0.29 -9.44 12.50
CA GLU A 163 0.32 -10.56 13.46
C GLU A 163 0.69 -11.87 12.75
N ASP A 164 -0.25 -12.41 11.98
CA ASP A 164 -0.10 -13.64 11.21
C ASP A 164 -0.99 -13.60 9.97
N GLU A 165 -0.38 -13.44 8.81
CA GLU A 165 -1.08 -13.38 7.53
C GLU A 165 -1.85 -14.65 7.16
N THR A 166 -1.51 -15.79 7.76
CA THR A 166 -2.21 -17.06 7.51
C THR A 166 -3.61 -17.09 8.14
N LEU A 167 -3.88 -16.16 9.05
CA LEU A 167 -5.18 -16.02 9.72
C LEU A 167 -6.13 -15.03 9.01
N ILE A 168 -5.74 -14.46 7.87
CA ILE A 168 -6.62 -13.57 7.11
C ILE A 168 -7.85 -14.37 6.65
N PRO A 169 -9.08 -13.95 7.03
CA PRO A 169 -10.29 -14.60 6.56
C PRO A 169 -10.42 -14.55 5.03
N ASP A 170 -10.83 -15.63 4.41
CA ASP A 170 -11.00 -15.72 2.96
C ASP A 170 -11.94 -14.63 2.41
N GLU A 171 -12.94 -14.22 3.18
CA GLU A 171 -13.85 -13.14 2.80
C GLU A 171 -13.14 -11.80 2.53
N PHE A 172 -12.01 -11.54 3.19
CA PHE A 172 -11.21 -10.33 2.94
C PHE A 172 -10.28 -10.48 1.74
N LEU A 173 -10.00 -11.70 1.29
CA LEU A 173 -9.19 -11.97 0.11
C LEU A 173 -10.04 -12.18 -1.16
N ASN A 174 -11.33 -12.38 -1.02
CA ASN A 174 -12.25 -12.56 -2.14
C ASN A 174 -12.59 -11.21 -2.80
N ILE A 175 -12.38 -11.13 -4.12
CA ILE A 175 -12.62 -9.92 -4.91
C ILE A 175 -14.12 -9.66 -5.02
N THR A 176 -14.54 -8.41 -4.78
CA THR A 176 -15.86 -7.91 -5.19
C THR A 176 -15.75 -7.40 -6.62
N PHE A 177 -16.48 -8.02 -7.53
CA PHE A 177 -16.58 -7.56 -8.91
C PHE A 177 -17.68 -6.49 -9.00
N TYR A 178 -17.34 -5.38 -9.64
CA TYR A 178 -18.32 -4.37 -9.99
C TYR A 178 -18.76 -4.62 -11.42
N GLU A 179 -20.03 -4.92 -11.62
CA GLU A 179 -20.62 -4.94 -12.96
C GLU A 179 -20.63 -3.49 -13.49
N ASP A 180 -20.00 -3.28 -14.62
CA ASP A 180 -20.12 -2.01 -15.33
C ASP A 180 -21.55 -1.95 -15.90
N PRO A 181 -22.42 -1.04 -15.41
CA PRO A 181 -23.80 -0.95 -15.88
C PRO A 181 -23.90 -0.61 -17.37
N TYR A 182 -22.81 -0.12 -17.99
CA TYR A 182 -22.76 0.19 -19.42
C TYR A 182 -22.30 -0.98 -20.29
N LEU A 183 -21.59 -1.97 -19.74
CA LEU A 183 -21.19 -3.18 -20.49
C LEU A 183 -22.36 -4.13 -20.72
N SER A 184 -23.38 -4.13 -19.86
CA SER A 184 -24.59 -4.93 -20.04
C SER A 184 -25.48 -4.48 -21.21
N LEU A 185 -25.26 -3.28 -21.75
CA LEU A 185 -26.02 -2.73 -22.88
C LEU A 185 -25.43 -3.06 -24.26
N ILE A 186 -24.25 -3.71 -24.33
CA ILE A 186 -23.56 -4.02 -25.60
C ILE A 186 -23.91 -5.43 -26.10
N HIS A 187 -24.69 -6.22 -25.38
CA HIS A 187 -25.12 -7.56 -25.77
C HIS A 187 -26.61 -7.64 -26.13
N ILE A 188 -27.10 -6.68 -26.91
CA ILE A 188 -28.39 -6.82 -27.64
C ILE A 188 -28.15 -6.74 -29.12
#